data_bd647e26abfbfc388ae290b9e355285a
#
_entry.id   bd647e26abfbfc388ae290b9e355285a
#
_cell.length_a   1.000
_cell.length_b   1.000
_cell.length_c   1.000
_cell.angle_alpha   90.00
_cell.angle_beta   90.00
_cell.angle_gamma   90.00
#
_symmetry.space_group_name_H-M   'P 1'
#
loop_
_entity.id
_entity.type
_entity.pdbx_description
1 polymer ?
#
loop_
_entity_poly.entity_id
_entity_poly.type
_entity_poly.pdbx_seq_one_letter_code
_entity_poly.pdbx_strand_id
1 'polypeptide(L)'
;MLADLRRAAVVTATRGADGGYALRRSPREITLGEVLRAIDGPLADVHGLRPDEVTYPDGMQHLQEVWVAARSAVRSVFDEVTIDQLVSGDFPVAIRKLFDTEDAWEPRTGPQTPTLARGADPEFRI
;
A
#
# COMPACT_ATOMS: atom_id res chain seq x y z
N MET A 1 2.63 6.16 -17.89
CA MET A 1 3.38 5.44 -16.85
C MET A 1 4.86 5.87 -16.79
N LEU A 2 5.66 5.69 -17.83
CA LEU A 2 7.08 6.09 -17.82
C LEU A 2 7.30 7.59 -17.63
N ALA A 3 6.42 8.43 -18.19
CA ALA A 3 6.46 9.87 -17.98
C ALA A 3 6.22 10.26 -16.51
N ASP A 4 5.32 9.56 -15.83
CA ASP A 4 5.03 9.80 -14.41
C ASP A 4 6.21 9.39 -13.53
N LEU A 5 6.85 8.26 -13.82
CA LEU A 5 8.05 7.79 -13.13
C LEU A 5 9.23 8.74 -13.32
N ARG A 6 9.37 9.32 -14.52
CA ARG A 6 10.40 10.33 -14.79
C ARG A 6 10.13 11.62 -14.02
N ARG A 7 8.90 12.08 -13.98
CA ARG A 7 8.48 13.27 -13.23
C ARG A 7 8.70 13.12 -11.73
N ALA A 8 8.48 11.91 -11.22
CA ALA A 8 8.73 11.56 -9.81
C ALA A 8 10.20 11.26 -9.50
N ALA A 9 11.11 11.41 -10.46
CA ALA A 9 12.53 11.16 -10.31
C ALA A 9 12.89 9.69 -9.95
N VAL A 10 12.05 8.74 -10.34
CA VAL A 10 12.31 7.30 -10.20
C VAL A 10 13.17 6.78 -11.34
N VAL A 11 12.89 7.24 -12.56
CA VAL A 11 13.65 6.88 -13.76
C VAL A 11 14.23 8.12 -14.43
N THR A 12 15.26 7.91 -15.22
CA THR A 12 15.83 8.88 -16.15
C THR A 12 15.69 8.36 -17.59
N ALA A 13 15.59 9.28 -18.55
CA ALA A 13 15.51 8.94 -19.96
C ALA A 13 16.74 9.48 -20.69
N THR A 14 17.31 8.68 -21.59
CA THR A 14 18.42 9.04 -22.45
C THR A 14 17.99 8.89 -23.91
N ARG A 15 18.27 9.91 -24.73
CA ARG A 15 18.02 9.88 -26.18
C ARG A 15 19.20 9.26 -26.93
N GLY A 16 18.91 8.70 -28.11
CA GLY A 16 19.92 8.16 -29.04
C GLY A 16 19.83 6.66 -29.22
N ALA A 17 20.79 6.09 -29.98
CA ALA A 17 20.83 4.67 -30.32
C ALA A 17 21.00 3.76 -29.09
N ASP A 18 21.74 4.24 -28.08
CA ASP A 18 21.93 3.58 -26.80
C ASP A 18 21.00 4.17 -25.72
N GLY A 19 19.94 4.86 -26.13
CA GLY A 19 18.99 5.50 -25.25
C GLY A 19 17.98 4.54 -24.66
N GLY A 20 17.17 5.04 -23.74
CA GLY A 20 16.13 4.29 -23.05
C GLY A 20 15.88 4.85 -21.66
N TYR A 21 15.32 4.02 -20.80
CA TYR A 21 15.04 4.35 -19.41
C TYR A 21 15.93 3.56 -18.46
N ALA A 22 16.37 4.22 -17.41
CA ALA A 22 17.13 3.60 -16.33
C ALA A 22 16.65 4.15 -14.99
N LEU A 23 16.89 3.41 -13.92
CA LEU A 23 16.63 3.91 -12.57
C LEU A 23 17.54 5.11 -12.28
N ARG A 24 16.96 6.15 -11.70
CA ARG A 24 17.71 7.37 -11.34
C ARG A 24 18.53 7.21 -10.06
N ARG A 25 18.09 6.31 -9.18
CA ARG A 25 18.73 5.99 -7.91
C ARG A 25 18.94 4.47 -7.82
N SER A 26 19.73 4.05 -6.83
CA SER A 26 19.90 2.62 -6.55
C SER A 26 18.52 1.94 -6.32
N PRO A 27 18.30 0.72 -6.85
CA PRO A 27 17.08 -0.02 -6.58
C PRO A 27 16.87 -0.34 -5.10
N ARG A 28 17.91 -0.23 -4.28
CA ARG A 28 17.82 -0.38 -2.82
C ARG A 28 17.26 0.85 -2.11
N GLU A 29 17.24 1.99 -2.79
CA GLU A 29 16.75 3.27 -2.26
C GLU A 29 15.36 3.63 -2.76
N ILE A 30 14.84 2.93 -3.77
CA ILE A 30 13.52 3.17 -4.34
C ILE A 30 12.53 2.18 -3.75
N THR A 31 11.49 2.69 -3.08
CA THR A 31 10.44 1.85 -2.53
C THR A 31 9.31 1.61 -3.53
N LEU A 32 8.60 0.49 -3.36
CA LEU A 32 7.41 0.22 -4.15
C LEU A 32 6.32 1.28 -3.94
N GLY A 33 6.24 1.84 -2.73
CA GLY A 33 5.34 2.96 -2.42
C GLY A 33 5.60 4.20 -3.26
N GLU A 34 6.86 4.57 -3.48
CA GLU A 34 7.22 5.68 -4.38
C GLU A 34 6.73 5.44 -5.82
N VAL A 35 6.95 4.22 -6.32
CA VAL A 35 6.54 3.85 -7.68
C VAL A 35 5.03 3.92 -7.83
N LEU A 36 4.29 3.35 -6.90
CA LEU A 36 2.82 3.33 -6.95
C LEU A 36 2.23 4.75 -6.82
N ARG A 37 2.77 5.59 -5.95
CA ARG A 37 2.34 7.00 -5.85
C ARG A 37 2.62 7.78 -7.12
N ALA A 38 3.71 7.49 -7.80
CA ALA A 38 4.04 8.14 -9.07
C ALA A 38 3.06 7.78 -10.19
N ILE A 39 2.58 6.54 -10.22
CA ILE A 39 1.68 6.03 -11.26
C ILE A 39 0.21 6.31 -10.92
N ASP A 40 -0.21 5.95 -9.73
CA ASP A 40 -1.62 5.92 -9.33
C ASP A 40 -2.03 7.06 -8.39
N GLY A 41 -1.07 7.88 -7.95
CA GLY A 41 -1.31 8.90 -6.95
C GLY A 41 -1.30 8.37 -5.51
N PRO A 42 -1.89 9.10 -4.55
CA PRO A 42 -1.87 8.72 -3.14
C PRO A 42 -2.44 7.33 -2.88
N LEU A 43 -1.83 6.61 -1.94
CA LEU A 43 -2.26 5.26 -1.57
C LEU A 43 -3.48 5.31 -0.64
N ALA A 44 -4.45 4.45 -0.89
CA ALA A 44 -5.64 4.26 -0.06
C ALA A 44 -6.44 5.54 0.17
N ASP A 45 -6.77 6.24 -0.89
CA ASP A 45 -7.69 7.37 -0.85
C ASP A 45 -9.15 6.90 -0.76
N VAL A 46 -9.98 7.71 -0.12
CA VAL A 46 -11.43 7.53 -0.08
C VAL A 46 -12.07 8.54 -1.03
N HIS A 47 -12.64 8.06 -2.12
CA HIS A 47 -13.25 8.91 -3.17
C HIS A 47 -12.33 10.05 -3.66
N GLY A 48 -11.03 9.78 -3.81
CA GLY A 48 -10.04 10.77 -4.23
C GLY A 48 -9.58 11.74 -3.15
N LEU A 49 -10.07 11.58 -1.91
CA LEU A 49 -9.67 12.38 -0.75
C LEU A 49 -8.83 11.54 0.22
N ARG A 50 -7.95 12.20 0.93
CA ARG A 50 -7.23 11.56 2.03
C ARG A 50 -8.23 11.18 3.14
N PRO A 51 -8.06 10.03 3.81
CA PRO A 51 -8.97 9.63 4.89
C PRO A 51 -9.16 10.67 6.00
N ASP A 52 -8.14 11.46 6.28
CA ASP A 52 -8.17 12.54 7.27
C ASP A 52 -8.90 13.81 6.79
N GLU A 53 -9.15 13.92 5.49
CA GLU A 53 -9.88 15.06 4.88
C GLU A 53 -11.37 14.77 4.68
N VAL A 54 -11.79 13.52 4.81
CA VAL A 54 -13.20 13.13 4.61
C VAL A 54 -14.02 13.45 5.85
N THR A 55 -15.18 14.11 5.64
CA THR A 55 -16.15 14.35 6.70
C THR A 55 -17.17 13.21 6.74
N TYR A 56 -17.40 12.67 7.93
CA TYR A 56 -18.34 11.58 8.16
C TYR A 56 -19.60 12.07 8.88
N PRO A 57 -20.78 11.46 8.59
CA PRO A 57 -22.02 11.76 9.33
C PRO A 57 -21.89 11.47 10.82
N ASP A 58 -22.75 12.09 11.62
CA ASP A 58 -22.83 11.83 13.05
C ASP A 58 -23.05 10.33 13.33
N GLY A 59 -22.29 9.81 14.29
CA GLY A 59 -22.27 8.39 14.63
C GLY A 59 -21.31 7.54 13.81
N MET A 60 -20.68 8.11 12.77
CA MET A 60 -19.74 7.42 11.89
C MET A 60 -18.31 7.97 11.99
N GLN A 61 -18.02 8.81 12.98
CA GLN A 61 -16.73 9.48 13.12
C GLN A 61 -15.56 8.50 13.24
N HIS A 62 -15.78 7.37 13.90
CA HIS A 62 -14.76 6.34 14.09
C HIS A 62 -14.40 5.60 12.80
N LEU A 63 -15.20 5.71 11.76
CA LEU A 63 -14.86 5.17 10.44
C LEU A 63 -13.62 5.87 9.85
N GLN A 64 -13.44 7.15 10.14
CA GLN A 64 -12.22 7.87 9.76
C GLN A 64 -10.97 7.22 10.35
N GLU A 65 -11.00 6.86 11.63
CA GLU A 65 -9.89 6.18 12.32
C GLU A 65 -9.55 4.84 11.64
N VAL A 66 -10.56 4.09 11.22
CA VAL A 66 -10.38 2.82 10.49
C VAL A 66 -9.73 3.05 9.13
N TRP A 67 -10.17 4.06 8.38
CA TRP A 67 -9.55 4.39 7.10
C TRP A 67 -8.11 4.88 7.25
N VAL A 68 -7.83 5.68 8.26
CA VAL A 68 -6.46 6.12 8.58
C VAL A 68 -5.58 4.92 8.94
N ALA A 69 -6.10 3.99 9.73
CA ALA A 69 -5.40 2.75 10.08
C ALA A 69 -5.13 1.87 8.85
N ALA A 70 -6.12 1.70 7.97
CA ALA A 70 -5.97 0.94 6.73
C ALA A 70 -4.91 1.55 5.81
N ARG A 71 -4.92 2.87 5.66
CA ARG A 71 -3.90 3.60 4.90
C ARG A 71 -2.51 3.41 5.49
N SER A 72 -2.38 3.49 6.81
CA SER A 72 -1.13 3.26 7.52
C SER A 72 -0.62 1.83 7.29
N ALA A 73 -1.50 0.83 7.32
CA ALA A 73 -1.17 -0.57 7.05
C ALA A 73 -0.67 -0.77 5.61
N VAL A 74 -1.34 -0.17 4.61
CA VAL A 74 -0.91 -0.21 3.21
C VAL A 74 0.47 0.42 3.05
N ARG A 75 0.71 1.57 3.66
CA ARG A 75 2.01 2.24 3.65
C ARG A 75 3.10 1.40 4.30
N SER A 76 2.80 0.74 5.42
CA SER A 76 3.78 -0.09 6.12
C SER A 76 4.26 -1.27 5.28
N VAL A 77 3.47 -1.70 4.30
CA VAL A 77 3.88 -2.72 3.34
C VAL A 77 4.67 -2.10 2.18
N PHE A 78 4.08 -1.16 1.47
CA PHE A 78 4.67 -0.65 0.22
C PHE A 78 5.88 0.25 0.42
N ASP A 79 5.98 0.96 1.53
CA ASP A 79 7.14 1.80 1.84
C ASP A 79 8.32 1.01 2.44
N GLU A 80 8.08 -0.23 2.87
CA GLU A 80 9.12 -1.13 3.39
C GLU A 80 9.77 -2.03 2.32
N VAL A 81 9.17 -2.14 1.14
CA VAL A 81 9.69 -2.97 0.05
C VAL A 81 10.40 -2.12 -0.99
N THR A 82 11.64 -2.46 -1.28
CA THR A 82 12.44 -1.81 -2.32
C THR A 82 12.36 -2.56 -3.65
N ILE A 83 12.76 -1.89 -4.73
CA ILE A 83 12.85 -2.52 -6.06
C ILE A 83 13.85 -3.68 -6.04
N ASP A 84 14.96 -3.55 -5.33
CA ASP A 84 15.96 -4.63 -5.18
C ASP A 84 15.34 -5.86 -4.52
N GLN A 85 14.58 -5.68 -3.46
CA GLN A 85 13.87 -6.78 -2.77
C GLN A 85 12.77 -7.40 -3.64
N LEU A 86 12.07 -6.60 -4.42
CA LEU A 86 11.07 -7.10 -5.36
C LEU A 86 11.68 -8.02 -6.42
N VAL A 87 12.86 -7.71 -6.90
CA VAL A 87 13.59 -8.52 -7.90
C VAL A 87 14.19 -9.76 -7.26
N SER A 88 14.81 -9.65 -6.09
CA SER A 88 15.47 -10.77 -5.41
C SER A 88 14.50 -11.70 -4.67
N GLY A 89 13.34 -11.20 -4.26
CA GLY A 89 12.42 -11.92 -3.37
C GLY A 89 12.86 -11.96 -1.91
N ASP A 90 13.91 -11.22 -1.55
CA ASP A 90 14.41 -11.18 -0.18
C ASP A 90 13.71 -10.07 0.64
N PHE A 91 12.45 -10.35 0.96
CA PHE A 91 11.61 -9.41 1.68
C PHE A 91 11.92 -9.35 3.18
N PRO A 92 11.66 -8.20 3.83
CA PRO A 92 11.71 -8.10 5.29
C PRO A 92 10.82 -9.14 5.98
N VAL A 93 11.23 -9.58 7.16
CA VAL A 93 10.48 -10.60 7.94
C VAL A 93 9.03 -10.19 8.18
N ALA A 94 8.79 -8.91 8.47
CA ALA A 94 7.44 -8.39 8.67
C ALA A 94 6.55 -8.56 7.43
N ILE A 95 7.10 -8.36 6.24
CA ILE A 95 6.39 -8.54 4.97
C ILE A 95 6.14 -10.03 4.70
N ARG A 96 7.15 -10.89 4.90
CA ARG A 96 7.00 -12.34 4.75
C ARG A 96 5.85 -12.89 5.59
N LYS A 97 5.77 -12.51 6.85
CA LYS A 97 4.71 -12.95 7.77
C LYS A 97 3.30 -12.65 7.29
N LEU A 98 3.13 -11.62 6.46
CA LEU A 98 1.81 -11.25 5.94
C LEU A 98 1.34 -12.21 4.84
N PHE A 99 2.23 -12.80 4.07
CA PHE A 99 1.85 -13.71 2.99
C PHE A 99 2.21 -15.19 3.25
N ASP A 100 2.98 -15.51 4.29
CA ASP A 100 3.33 -16.88 4.67
C ASP A 100 2.20 -17.63 5.41
N THR A 101 0.97 -17.23 5.20
CA THR A 101 -0.22 -17.86 5.75
C THR A 101 -1.14 -18.29 4.62
N GLU A 102 -1.73 -19.48 4.74
CA GLU A 102 -2.70 -19.99 3.77
C GLU A 102 -3.84 -19.00 3.53
N ASP A 103 -4.37 -18.42 4.61
CA ASP A 103 -5.46 -17.45 4.59
C ASP A 103 -5.15 -16.19 3.76
N ALA A 104 -3.87 -15.82 3.62
CA ALA A 104 -3.50 -14.64 2.82
C ALA A 104 -3.78 -14.82 1.31
N TRP A 105 -3.80 -16.06 0.84
CA TRP A 105 -3.99 -16.39 -0.58
C TRP A 105 -5.42 -16.80 -0.92
N GLU A 106 -6.25 -17.03 0.09
CA GLU A 106 -7.64 -17.40 -0.11
C GLU A 106 -8.54 -16.18 -0.37
N PRO A 107 -9.39 -16.23 -1.40
CA PRO A 107 -10.35 -15.16 -1.63
C PRO A 107 -11.40 -15.14 -0.51
N ARG A 108 -11.63 -13.97 0.07
CA ARG A 108 -12.66 -13.79 1.10
C ARG A 108 -14.01 -13.53 0.46
N THR A 109 -14.88 -14.53 0.53
CA THR A 109 -16.25 -14.45 0.04
C THR A 109 -17.23 -14.73 1.19
N GLY A 110 -18.21 -13.85 1.37
CA GLY A 110 -19.22 -13.98 2.43
C GLY A 110 -18.82 -13.40 3.78
N PRO A 111 -19.61 -13.64 4.83
CA PRO A 111 -19.40 -13.08 6.16
C PRO A 111 -18.06 -13.54 6.77
N GLN A 112 -17.31 -12.62 7.29
CA GLN A 112 -16.02 -12.89 7.94
C GLN A 112 -16.11 -12.62 9.44
N THR A 113 -15.61 -13.54 10.24
CA THR A 113 -15.47 -13.30 11.69
C THR A 113 -14.15 -12.53 11.93
N PRO A 114 -14.20 -11.39 12.63
CA PRO A 114 -12.98 -10.63 12.91
C PRO A 114 -11.98 -11.45 13.73
N THR A 115 -10.77 -11.56 13.24
CA THR A 115 -9.67 -12.34 13.90
C THR A 115 -9.22 -11.71 15.22
N LEU A 116 -9.48 -10.40 15.41
CA LEU A 116 -9.06 -9.65 16.60
C LEU A 116 -10.08 -9.68 17.75
N ALA A 117 -11.21 -10.35 17.59
CA ALA A 117 -12.32 -10.33 18.54
C ALA A 117 -12.20 -11.36 19.68
N ARG A 118 -10.99 -11.61 20.22
CA ARG A 118 -10.88 -12.31 21.50
C ARG A 118 -11.25 -11.35 22.62
N GLY A 119 -12.51 -11.34 23.03
CA GLY A 119 -13.04 -10.51 24.10
C GLY A 119 -14.17 -9.57 23.68
N ALA A 120 -14.62 -9.62 22.44
CA ALA A 120 -15.83 -8.91 22.04
C ALA A 120 -17.06 -9.56 22.68
N ASP A 121 -17.84 -8.75 23.39
CA ASP A 121 -19.12 -9.15 23.97
C ASP A 121 -20.05 -9.66 22.85
N PRO A 122 -20.61 -10.88 22.95
CA PRO A 122 -21.53 -11.41 21.96
C PRO A 122 -22.89 -10.69 21.90
N GLU A 123 -23.12 -9.71 22.77
CA GLU A 123 -24.37 -8.97 22.85
C GLU A 123 -24.39 -7.64 22.07
N PHE A 124 -23.71 -7.54 20.94
CA PHE A 124 -23.89 -6.39 20.09
C PHE A 124 -25.23 -6.51 19.35
N ARG A 125 -26.27 -5.91 19.91
CA ARG A 125 -27.58 -5.76 19.28
C ARG A 125 -27.72 -4.36 18.70
N ILE A 126 -28.03 -4.32 17.43
CA ILE A 126 -28.45 -3.08 16.75
C ILE A 126 -29.92 -2.85 17.06
#